data_6bafd03e8b8c830af1c52dddcc4a0b5a
#
_entry.id   6bafd03e8b8c830af1c52dddcc4a0b5a
#
_cell.length_a   1.000
_cell.length_b   1.000
_cell.length_c   1.000
_cell.angle_alpha   90.00
_cell.angle_beta   90.00
_cell.angle_gamma   90.00
#
_symmetry.space_group_name_H-M   'P 1'
#
loop_
_entity.id
_entity.type
_entity.pdbx_description
1 polymer ?
#
loop_
_entity_poly.entity_id
_entity_poly.type
_entity_poly.pdbx_seq_one_letter_code
_entity_poly.pdbx_strand_id
1 'polypeptide(L)'
;VLDVNVGLPELDEPEMMALLIPQLQSVTDLPLQIDTSDPAAMERGMRLYNGCPLVNSVSGKTESMEAVFPLKKYGGVAIALTLDEQGIPATAEARLAIARRIVETAARYGIPKEDLVFDTLAMAVSAEPTAARTPLEALALIRSELGCHTSLGVSNISFGLPQREKVNAAFFLMALERGLSAAILNPNSAAMMDAFRAFCALNGQDANCQAYIAAMAGETSAPPDRAPAASAAPDLPSAVIRGLRESAVQAAQAQGPAAQAVQGGHQILVHPAAQHLLYHIHGLLKVLLSLPREA
;
A
#
# COMPACT_ATOMS: atom_id res chain seq x y z
N VAL A 1 -3.65 -4.14 -4.07
CA VAL A 1 -3.02 -2.98 -4.72
C VAL A 1 -1.55 -2.96 -4.31
N LEU A 2 -0.64 -2.77 -5.27
CA LEU A 2 0.78 -2.57 -5.00
C LEU A 2 1.10 -1.07 -4.99
N ASP A 3 1.84 -0.63 -3.97
CA ASP A 3 2.31 0.74 -3.86
C ASP A 3 3.65 0.90 -4.58
N VAL A 4 3.71 1.81 -5.55
CA VAL A 4 4.86 2.03 -6.43
C VAL A 4 5.42 3.41 -6.19
N ASN A 5 6.55 3.48 -5.48
CA ASN A 5 7.29 4.70 -5.19
C ASN A 5 8.71 4.60 -5.77
N VAL A 6 9.11 5.56 -6.57
CA VAL A 6 10.44 5.63 -7.21
C VAL A 6 11.22 6.90 -6.84
N GLY A 7 10.74 7.67 -5.85
CA GLY A 7 11.34 8.91 -5.36
C GLY A 7 12.65 8.68 -4.61
N LEU A 8 13.70 8.32 -5.34
CA LEU A 8 15.05 8.21 -4.81
C LEU A 8 15.88 9.41 -5.25
N PRO A 9 16.77 9.93 -4.37
CA PRO A 9 17.73 10.95 -4.78
C PRO A 9 18.51 10.51 -6.02
N GLU A 10 18.76 11.43 -6.94
CA GLU A 10 19.54 11.22 -8.16
C GLU A 10 18.85 10.43 -9.28
N LEU A 11 17.58 10.01 -9.13
CA LEU A 11 16.80 9.41 -10.20
C LEU A 11 15.88 10.43 -10.87
N ASP A 12 15.72 10.29 -12.19
CA ASP A 12 14.64 10.95 -12.95
C ASP A 12 13.33 10.18 -12.66
N GLU A 13 12.53 10.72 -11.73
CA GLU A 13 11.33 10.06 -11.23
C GLU A 13 10.26 9.85 -12.34
N PRO A 14 9.96 10.82 -13.22
CA PRO A 14 9.10 10.62 -14.37
C PRO A 14 9.56 9.51 -15.32
N GLU A 15 10.86 9.43 -15.61
CA GLU A 15 11.41 8.39 -16.48
C GLU A 15 11.34 7.01 -15.83
N MET A 16 11.68 6.92 -14.55
CA MET A 16 11.58 5.68 -13.79
C MET A 16 10.13 5.18 -13.64
N MET A 17 9.19 6.10 -13.41
CA MET A 17 7.76 5.75 -13.37
C MET A 17 7.30 5.22 -14.73
N ALA A 18 7.73 5.84 -15.81
CA ALA A 18 7.41 5.41 -17.18
C ALA A 18 7.94 4.01 -17.52
N LEU A 19 9.10 3.66 -16.98
CA LEU A 19 9.69 2.34 -17.17
C LEU A 19 8.99 1.27 -16.32
N LEU A 20 8.71 1.59 -15.06
CA LEU A 20 8.29 0.61 -14.07
C LEU A 20 6.82 0.21 -14.20
N ILE A 21 5.91 1.17 -14.45
CA ILE A 21 4.46 0.89 -14.52
C ILE A 21 4.13 -0.20 -15.56
N PRO A 22 4.56 -0.12 -16.83
CA PRO A 22 4.27 -1.17 -17.81
C PRO A 22 4.93 -2.52 -17.45
N GLN A 23 6.12 -2.49 -16.87
CA GLN A 23 6.81 -3.72 -16.45
C GLN A 23 6.07 -4.43 -15.32
N LEU A 24 5.60 -3.70 -14.31
CA LEU A 24 4.80 -4.28 -13.24
C LEU A 24 3.48 -4.85 -13.77
N GLN A 25 2.78 -4.14 -14.64
CA GLN A 25 1.54 -4.64 -15.24
C GLN A 25 1.76 -5.85 -16.17
N SER A 26 2.97 -6.10 -16.64
CA SER A 26 3.28 -7.30 -17.42
C SER A 26 3.46 -8.56 -16.58
N VAL A 27 3.69 -8.42 -15.26
CA VAL A 27 4.01 -9.54 -14.36
C VAL A 27 2.98 -9.74 -13.24
N THR A 28 2.03 -8.82 -13.08
CA THR A 28 0.97 -8.94 -12.06
C THR A 28 -0.32 -8.28 -12.53
N ASP A 29 -1.45 -8.91 -12.17
CA ASP A 29 -2.81 -8.37 -12.37
C ASP A 29 -3.27 -7.48 -11.19
N LEU A 30 -2.43 -7.30 -10.16
CA LEU A 30 -2.78 -6.44 -9.03
C LEU A 30 -2.82 -4.97 -9.45
N PRO A 31 -3.86 -4.22 -9.06
CA PRO A 31 -3.90 -2.78 -9.27
C PRO A 31 -2.67 -2.10 -8.66
N LEU A 32 -2.18 -1.04 -9.28
CA LEU A 32 -1.04 -0.28 -8.79
C LEU A 32 -1.50 1.04 -8.18
N GLN A 33 -0.79 1.48 -7.14
CA GLN A 33 -0.83 2.82 -6.61
C GLN A 33 0.43 3.56 -7.08
N ILE A 34 0.24 4.68 -7.76
CA ILE A 34 1.33 5.58 -8.18
C ILE A 34 1.59 6.52 -7.02
N ASP A 35 2.70 6.30 -6.29
CA ASP A 35 3.07 7.09 -5.10
C ASP A 35 4.22 8.02 -5.43
N THR A 36 3.90 9.29 -5.56
CA THR A 36 4.87 10.35 -5.84
C THR A 36 4.35 11.73 -5.41
N SER A 37 5.26 12.61 -5.01
CA SER A 37 4.98 14.02 -4.80
C SER A 37 5.23 14.89 -6.04
N ASP A 38 5.84 14.34 -7.10
CA ASP A 38 6.09 15.03 -8.36
C ASP A 38 4.90 14.87 -9.33
N PRO A 39 4.17 15.95 -9.66
CA PRO A 39 3.05 15.88 -10.59
C PRO A 39 3.44 15.40 -12.00
N ALA A 40 4.68 15.64 -12.44
CA ALA A 40 5.16 15.17 -13.74
C ALA A 40 5.35 13.64 -13.74
N ALA A 41 5.92 13.09 -12.68
CA ALA A 41 6.05 11.64 -12.49
C ALA A 41 4.66 10.98 -12.37
N MET A 42 3.74 11.61 -11.62
CA MET A 42 2.36 11.15 -11.49
C MET A 42 1.66 11.10 -12.84
N GLU A 43 1.70 12.21 -13.60
CA GLU A 43 1.11 12.26 -14.94
C GLU A 43 1.71 11.20 -15.86
N ARG A 44 3.04 11.02 -15.81
CA ARG A 44 3.73 10.05 -16.62
C ARG A 44 3.29 8.63 -16.33
N GLY A 45 3.17 8.27 -15.05
CA GLY A 45 2.66 6.98 -14.60
C GLY A 45 1.21 6.74 -15.02
N MET A 46 0.33 7.71 -14.78
CA MET A 46 -1.10 7.63 -15.14
C MET A 46 -1.33 7.45 -16.64
N ARG A 47 -0.54 8.10 -17.48
CA ARG A 47 -0.65 7.98 -18.96
C ARG A 47 -0.31 6.59 -19.48
N LEU A 48 0.56 5.87 -18.78
CA LEU A 48 1.04 4.56 -19.18
C LEU A 48 0.31 3.41 -18.49
N TYR A 49 -0.43 3.73 -17.43
CA TYR A 49 -1.20 2.75 -16.69
C TYR A 49 -2.41 2.28 -17.51
N ASN A 50 -2.52 0.97 -17.70
CA ASN A 50 -3.66 0.36 -18.35
C ASN A 50 -4.74 0.02 -17.31
N GLY A 51 -5.73 0.88 -17.16
CA GLY A 51 -6.83 0.73 -16.20
C GLY A 51 -7.09 2.00 -15.39
N CYS A 52 -7.60 1.84 -14.16
CA CYS A 52 -7.91 2.92 -13.24
C CYS A 52 -6.88 2.92 -12.09
N PRO A 53 -5.86 3.79 -12.11
CA PRO A 53 -4.82 3.80 -11.08
C PRO A 53 -5.34 4.40 -9.78
N LEU A 54 -4.72 4.01 -8.66
CA LEU A 54 -4.76 4.78 -7.43
C LEU A 54 -3.56 5.71 -7.42
N VAL A 55 -3.75 6.99 -7.14
CA VAL A 55 -2.65 7.96 -7.07
C VAL A 55 -2.46 8.45 -5.63
N ASN A 56 -1.23 8.54 -5.18
CA ASN A 56 -0.82 9.01 -3.87
C ASN A 56 0.27 10.09 -4.06
N SER A 57 0.00 11.39 -3.86
CA SER A 57 -1.19 11.91 -3.25
C SER A 57 -1.52 13.34 -3.72
N VAL A 58 -2.72 13.77 -3.44
CA VAL A 58 -3.10 15.17 -3.41
C VAL A 58 -3.19 15.63 -1.95
N SER A 59 -2.89 16.88 -1.65
CA SER A 59 -3.08 17.46 -0.32
C SER A 59 -4.06 18.63 -0.35
N GLY A 60 -4.45 19.15 0.82
CA GLY A 60 -5.27 20.36 0.93
C GLY A 60 -4.57 21.64 0.50
N LYS A 61 -3.29 21.62 0.12
CA LYS A 61 -2.61 22.77 -0.46
C LYS A 61 -3.21 23.15 -1.80
N THR A 62 -3.42 24.42 -2.03
CA THR A 62 -3.96 24.93 -3.31
C THR A 62 -3.13 24.47 -4.48
N GLU A 63 -1.81 24.63 -4.40
CA GLU A 63 -0.86 24.20 -5.43
C GLU A 63 -0.97 22.70 -5.74
N SER A 64 -1.11 21.86 -4.71
CA SER A 64 -1.24 20.41 -4.88
C SER A 64 -2.54 20.05 -5.61
N MET A 65 -3.66 20.67 -5.23
CA MET A 65 -4.96 20.43 -5.90
C MET A 65 -4.95 20.90 -7.34
N GLU A 66 -4.35 22.06 -7.63
CA GLU A 66 -4.24 22.61 -8.98
C GLU A 66 -3.32 21.77 -9.89
N ALA A 67 -2.29 21.12 -9.33
CA ALA A 67 -1.40 20.23 -10.05
C ALA A 67 -2.01 18.85 -10.31
N VAL A 68 -2.67 18.26 -9.33
CA VAL A 68 -3.13 16.86 -9.37
C VAL A 68 -4.51 16.70 -9.98
N PHE A 69 -5.49 17.54 -9.63
CA PHE A 69 -6.87 17.36 -10.10
C PHE A 69 -7.05 17.43 -11.62
N PRO A 70 -6.29 18.24 -12.40
CA PRO A 70 -6.34 18.17 -13.86
C PRO A 70 -5.97 16.79 -14.45
N LEU A 71 -5.23 15.96 -13.69
CA LEU A 71 -4.85 14.61 -14.12
C LEU A 71 -6.02 13.63 -14.15
N LYS A 72 -7.20 14.01 -13.62
CA LYS A 72 -8.46 13.29 -13.78
C LYS A 72 -8.75 12.86 -15.23
N LYS A 73 -8.28 13.60 -16.21
CA LYS A 73 -8.40 13.24 -17.64
C LYS A 73 -7.92 11.82 -17.95
N TYR A 74 -7.07 11.22 -17.09
CA TYR A 74 -6.59 9.84 -17.21
C TYR A 74 -7.41 8.84 -16.38
N GLY A 75 -8.42 9.31 -15.63
CA GLY A 75 -9.14 8.51 -14.65
C GLY A 75 -8.33 8.32 -13.37
N GLY A 76 -8.85 7.51 -12.45
CA GLY A 76 -8.14 7.16 -11.22
C GLY A 76 -8.85 7.61 -9.95
N VAL A 77 -8.41 7.02 -8.84
CA VAL A 77 -8.80 7.35 -7.46
C VAL A 77 -7.62 8.02 -6.79
N ALA A 78 -7.84 9.09 -6.03
CA ALA A 78 -6.77 9.83 -5.38
C ALA A 78 -6.77 9.65 -3.88
N ILE A 79 -5.59 9.36 -3.30
CA ILE A 79 -5.36 9.51 -1.86
C ILE A 79 -5.20 11.01 -1.58
N ALA A 80 -6.01 11.50 -0.63
CA ALA A 80 -6.06 12.90 -0.23
C ALA A 80 -5.55 13.07 1.20
N LEU A 81 -4.43 13.76 1.35
CA LEU A 81 -3.81 14.02 2.65
C LEU A 81 -4.49 15.17 3.38
N THR A 82 -4.84 14.97 4.64
CA THR A 82 -5.48 16.00 5.48
C THR A 82 -4.46 16.98 6.05
N LEU A 83 -3.68 17.60 5.18
CA LEU A 83 -2.72 18.68 5.47
C LEU A 83 -2.90 19.83 4.47
N ASP A 84 -2.48 21.01 4.84
CA ASP A 84 -2.53 22.20 3.98
C ASP A 84 -1.23 23.03 4.05
N GLU A 85 -1.30 24.30 3.66
CA GLU A 85 -0.17 25.24 3.65
C GLU A 85 0.42 25.46 5.05
N GLN A 86 -0.35 25.20 6.11
CA GLN A 86 0.09 25.33 7.52
C GLN A 86 0.67 24.03 8.07
N GLY A 87 0.62 22.95 7.27
CA GLY A 87 1.11 21.63 7.67
C GLY A 87 -0.01 20.69 8.11
N ILE A 88 0.32 19.76 9.01
CA ILE A 88 -0.62 18.76 9.52
C ILE A 88 -1.34 19.32 10.75
N PRO A 89 -2.69 19.47 10.74
CA PRO A 89 -3.42 20.00 11.89
C PRO A 89 -3.35 19.09 13.11
N ALA A 90 -3.30 19.70 14.27
CA ALA A 90 -3.23 19.00 15.56
C ALA A 90 -4.57 18.38 16.00
N THR A 91 -5.72 18.80 15.43
CA THR A 91 -7.04 18.32 15.83
C THR A 91 -7.76 17.57 14.71
N ALA A 92 -8.66 16.68 15.08
CA ALA A 92 -9.45 15.88 14.14
C ALA A 92 -10.42 16.77 13.32
N GLU A 93 -11.02 17.78 13.96
CA GLU A 93 -11.95 18.72 13.32
C GLU A 93 -11.24 19.57 12.26
N ALA A 94 -10.01 20.00 12.53
CA ALA A 94 -9.23 20.74 11.54
C ALA A 94 -8.83 19.87 10.36
N ARG A 95 -8.52 18.59 10.58
CA ARG A 95 -8.30 17.61 9.48
C ARG A 95 -9.57 17.37 8.68
N LEU A 96 -10.73 17.27 9.32
CA LEU A 96 -12.03 17.20 8.65
C LEU A 96 -12.31 18.45 7.81
N ALA A 97 -11.99 19.65 8.31
CA ALA A 97 -12.17 20.89 7.55
C ALA A 97 -11.34 20.91 6.26
N ILE A 98 -10.10 20.40 6.31
CA ILE A 98 -9.27 20.22 5.11
C ILE A 98 -9.91 19.20 4.18
N ALA A 99 -10.40 18.07 4.69
CA ALA A 99 -11.06 17.06 3.86
C ALA A 99 -12.29 17.65 3.14
N ARG A 100 -13.12 18.46 3.81
CA ARG A 100 -14.24 19.19 3.17
C ARG A 100 -13.76 20.10 2.04
N ARG A 101 -12.71 20.89 2.27
CA ARG A 101 -12.09 21.76 1.26
C ARG A 101 -11.64 20.98 0.04
N ILE A 102 -11.01 19.81 0.26
CA ILE A 102 -10.56 18.95 -0.83
C ILE A 102 -11.77 18.42 -1.64
N VAL A 103 -12.82 17.91 -0.98
CA VAL A 103 -14.04 17.42 -1.63
C VAL A 103 -14.69 18.52 -2.47
N GLU A 104 -14.87 19.72 -1.90
CA GLU A 104 -15.46 20.87 -2.60
C GLU A 104 -14.64 21.30 -3.81
N THR A 105 -13.31 21.27 -3.68
CA THR A 105 -12.42 21.63 -4.79
C THR A 105 -12.44 20.54 -5.86
N ALA A 106 -12.34 19.26 -5.48
CA ALA A 106 -12.41 18.13 -6.40
C ALA A 106 -13.71 18.13 -7.24
N ALA A 107 -14.84 18.48 -6.60
CA ALA A 107 -16.12 18.59 -7.29
C ALA A 107 -16.11 19.66 -8.41
N ARG A 108 -15.37 20.75 -8.26
CA ARG A 108 -15.19 21.78 -9.32
C ARG A 108 -14.44 21.25 -10.53
N TYR A 109 -13.56 20.28 -10.31
CA TYR A 109 -12.88 19.54 -11.39
C TYR A 109 -13.69 18.34 -11.87
N GLY A 110 -14.91 18.13 -11.32
CA GLY A 110 -15.82 17.02 -11.66
C GLY A 110 -15.28 15.68 -11.15
N ILE A 111 -14.51 15.65 -10.07
CA ILE A 111 -14.10 14.45 -9.37
C ILE A 111 -15.13 14.16 -8.28
N PRO A 112 -15.83 13.02 -8.33
CA PRO A 112 -16.79 12.67 -7.29
C PRO A 112 -16.05 12.27 -6.00
N LYS A 113 -16.70 12.41 -4.86
CA LYS A 113 -16.11 12.09 -3.57
C LYS A 113 -15.76 10.60 -3.41
N GLU A 114 -16.41 9.74 -4.17
CA GLU A 114 -16.17 8.31 -4.24
C GLU A 114 -14.77 7.98 -4.82
N ASP A 115 -14.20 8.89 -5.60
CA ASP A 115 -12.84 8.78 -6.17
C ASP A 115 -11.77 9.41 -5.25
N LEU A 116 -12.14 9.76 -4.00
CA LEU A 116 -11.23 10.28 -2.99
C LEU A 116 -11.11 9.30 -1.81
N VAL A 117 -9.88 9.03 -1.41
CA VAL A 117 -9.56 8.23 -0.22
C VAL A 117 -8.72 9.07 0.72
N PHE A 118 -9.23 9.41 1.89
CA PHE A 118 -8.57 10.34 2.81
C PHE A 118 -7.55 9.64 3.70
N ASP A 119 -6.30 10.08 3.65
CA ASP A 119 -5.28 9.73 4.65
C ASP A 119 -5.27 10.79 5.75
N THR A 120 -5.58 10.36 6.96
CA THR A 120 -5.63 11.22 8.12
C THR A 120 -4.27 11.43 8.81
N LEU A 121 -3.21 10.92 8.23
CA LEU A 121 -1.80 11.14 8.59
C LEU A 121 -1.43 10.68 10.01
N ALA A 122 -1.03 9.42 10.12
CA ALA A 122 -0.45 8.88 11.34
C ALA A 122 0.98 9.41 11.54
N MET A 123 1.22 10.06 12.67
CA MET A 123 2.54 10.53 13.09
C MET A 123 3.12 9.58 14.13
N ALA A 124 4.44 9.66 14.36
CA ALA A 124 5.10 8.80 15.35
C ALA A 124 4.69 9.16 16.79
N VAL A 125 4.18 8.19 17.54
CA VAL A 125 3.83 8.40 18.97
C VAL A 125 5.03 8.71 19.84
N SER A 126 6.24 8.40 19.38
CA SER A 126 7.48 8.79 20.04
C SER A 126 7.75 10.29 19.98
N ALA A 127 7.17 11.00 19.01
CA ALA A 127 7.32 12.44 18.83
C ALA A 127 6.16 13.22 19.46
N GLU A 128 4.94 12.67 19.44
CA GLU A 128 3.74 13.34 19.91
C GLU A 128 2.79 12.38 20.62
N PRO A 129 2.43 12.63 21.90
CA PRO A 129 1.57 11.70 22.68
C PRO A 129 0.16 11.49 22.08
N THR A 130 -0.37 12.48 21.34
CA THR A 130 -1.71 12.42 20.72
C THR A 130 -1.68 11.84 19.31
N ALA A 131 -0.50 11.52 18.77
CA ALA A 131 -0.30 11.10 17.39
C ALA A 131 -1.14 9.90 16.94
N ALA A 132 -1.56 9.03 17.86
CA ALA A 132 -2.46 7.93 17.56
C ALA A 132 -3.94 8.35 17.57
N ARG A 133 -4.34 9.19 18.54
CA ARG A 133 -5.74 9.53 18.76
C ARG A 133 -6.30 10.45 17.68
N THR A 134 -5.60 11.53 17.36
CA THR A 134 -6.05 12.52 16.38
C THR A 134 -6.38 11.93 15.01
N PRO A 135 -5.51 11.12 14.38
CA PRO A 135 -5.85 10.51 13.08
C PRO A 135 -7.03 9.54 13.17
N LEU A 136 -7.20 8.80 14.27
CA LEU A 136 -8.32 7.88 14.46
C LEU A 136 -9.66 8.63 14.62
N GLU A 137 -9.66 9.73 15.33
CA GLU A 137 -10.85 10.61 15.47
C GLU A 137 -11.19 11.26 14.12
N ALA A 138 -10.20 11.79 13.41
CA ALA A 138 -10.39 12.38 12.08
C ALA A 138 -10.93 11.36 11.07
N LEU A 139 -10.44 10.13 11.11
CA LEU A 139 -10.92 9.02 10.28
C LEU A 139 -12.41 8.77 10.51
N ALA A 140 -12.83 8.65 11.78
CA ALA A 140 -14.23 8.43 12.14
C ALA A 140 -15.11 9.61 11.67
N LEU A 141 -14.66 10.87 11.83
CA LEU A 141 -15.38 12.05 11.37
C LEU A 141 -15.53 12.08 9.84
N ILE A 142 -14.46 11.81 9.09
CA ILE A 142 -14.51 11.78 7.62
C ILE A 142 -15.49 10.71 7.14
N ARG A 143 -15.45 9.52 7.74
CA ARG A 143 -16.39 8.44 7.43
C ARG A 143 -17.85 8.83 7.69
N SER A 144 -18.12 9.36 8.87
CA SER A 144 -19.51 9.67 9.31
C SER A 144 -20.09 10.91 8.62
N GLU A 145 -19.29 11.97 8.42
CA GLU A 145 -19.81 13.25 7.93
C GLU A 145 -19.68 13.45 6.42
N LEU A 146 -18.64 12.89 5.79
CA LEU A 146 -18.43 13.01 4.34
C LEU A 146 -18.83 11.72 3.59
N GLY A 147 -18.88 10.57 4.27
CA GLY A 147 -19.10 9.28 3.65
C GLY A 147 -17.96 8.86 2.70
N CYS A 148 -16.78 9.47 2.84
CA CYS A 148 -15.62 9.18 2.01
C CYS A 148 -14.87 7.94 2.51
N HIS A 149 -14.11 7.31 1.63
CA HIS A 149 -13.16 6.27 1.99
C HIS A 149 -11.93 6.87 2.71
N THR A 150 -11.28 6.03 3.52
CA THR A 150 -10.12 6.43 4.32
C THR A 150 -8.96 5.48 4.16
N SER A 151 -7.75 6.01 4.27
CA SER A 151 -6.49 5.26 4.24
C SER A 151 -5.57 5.70 5.37
N LEU A 152 -4.60 4.86 5.71
CA LEU A 152 -3.50 5.19 6.63
C LEU A 152 -2.22 4.45 6.24
N GLY A 153 -1.12 5.16 6.28
CA GLY A 153 0.22 4.59 6.40
C GLY A 153 0.46 4.10 7.82
N VAL A 154 -0.02 2.89 8.14
CA VAL A 154 -0.12 2.37 9.51
C VAL A 154 1.23 2.33 10.24
N SER A 155 2.31 1.98 9.54
CA SER A 155 3.63 1.79 10.14
C SER A 155 4.30 3.10 10.60
N ASN A 156 3.77 4.25 10.21
CA ASN A 156 4.30 5.56 10.62
C ASN A 156 4.17 5.78 12.13
N ILE A 157 3.12 5.23 12.75
CA ILE A 157 2.82 5.38 14.16
C ILE A 157 3.96 4.95 15.10
N SER A 158 4.75 3.97 14.67
CA SER A 158 5.76 3.31 15.50
C SER A 158 7.20 3.74 15.22
N PHE A 159 7.43 4.80 14.43
CA PHE A 159 8.79 5.27 14.19
C PHE A 159 9.53 5.59 15.49
N GLY A 160 10.79 5.13 15.58
CA GLY A 160 11.64 5.31 16.78
C GLY A 160 11.35 4.34 17.92
N LEU A 161 10.35 3.46 17.84
CA LEU A 161 10.03 2.50 18.89
C LEU A 161 10.67 1.12 18.64
N PRO A 162 11.03 0.37 19.69
CA PRO A 162 11.39 -1.03 19.56
C PRO A 162 10.14 -1.89 19.32
N GLN A 163 10.31 -3.07 18.72
CA GLN A 163 9.23 -4.05 18.45
C GLN A 163 8.03 -3.42 17.73
N ARG A 164 8.31 -2.64 16.69
CA ARG A 164 7.35 -1.84 15.93
C ARG A 164 6.11 -2.61 15.49
N GLU A 165 6.24 -3.88 15.14
CA GLU A 165 5.12 -4.71 14.68
C GLU A 165 3.99 -4.82 15.68
N LYS A 166 4.30 -4.89 16.98
CA LYS A 166 3.28 -4.93 18.04
C LYS A 166 2.46 -3.65 18.11
N VAL A 167 3.15 -2.51 18.00
CA VAL A 167 2.51 -1.18 18.00
C VAL A 167 1.68 -1.00 16.72
N ASN A 168 2.24 -1.39 15.57
CA ASN A 168 1.55 -1.32 14.30
C ASN A 168 0.27 -2.16 14.28
N ALA A 169 0.33 -3.41 14.75
CA ALA A 169 -0.83 -4.30 14.81
C ALA A 169 -1.93 -3.75 15.74
N ALA A 170 -1.56 -3.22 16.91
CA ALA A 170 -2.50 -2.61 17.84
C ALA A 170 -3.16 -1.35 17.23
N PHE A 171 -2.36 -0.45 16.65
CA PHE A 171 -2.88 0.75 16.00
C PHE A 171 -3.76 0.42 14.80
N PHE A 172 -3.40 -0.60 14.03
CA PHE A 172 -4.20 -1.06 12.90
C PHE A 172 -5.59 -1.54 13.34
N LEU A 173 -5.69 -2.34 14.41
CA LEU A 173 -6.99 -2.73 14.98
C LEU A 173 -7.82 -1.53 15.42
N MET A 174 -7.20 -0.54 16.08
CA MET A 174 -7.89 0.69 16.47
C MET A 174 -8.41 1.46 15.25
N ALA A 175 -7.65 1.49 14.16
CA ALA A 175 -8.04 2.17 12.94
C ALA A 175 -9.17 1.43 12.20
N LEU A 176 -9.12 0.10 12.16
CA LEU A 176 -10.19 -0.74 11.60
C LEU A 176 -11.52 -0.53 12.32
N GLU A 177 -11.49 -0.49 13.65
CA GLU A 177 -12.68 -0.21 14.48
C GLU A 177 -13.27 1.19 14.22
N ARG A 178 -12.43 2.15 13.85
CA ARG A 178 -12.86 3.52 13.48
C ARG A 178 -13.32 3.63 12.01
N GLY A 179 -13.37 2.54 11.27
CA GLY A 179 -13.87 2.48 9.90
C GLY A 179 -12.81 2.76 8.83
N LEU A 180 -11.55 2.39 9.07
CA LEU A 180 -10.50 2.44 8.05
C LEU A 180 -10.90 1.60 6.84
N SER A 181 -10.88 2.19 5.64
CA SER A 181 -11.29 1.53 4.39
C SER A 181 -10.12 0.84 3.68
N ALA A 182 -8.92 1.37 3.84
CA ALA A 182 -7.70 0.87 3.22
C ALA A 182 -6.49 1.11 4.11
N ALA A 183 -5.46 0.28 4.02
CA ALA A 183 -4.23 0.45 4.79
C ALA A 183 -3.00 0.26 3.91
N ILE A 184 -2.05 1.18 4.02
CA ILE A 184 -0.72 1.03 3.44
C ILE A 184 0.15 0.36 4.50
N LEU A 185 0.52 -0.90 4.28
CA LEU A 185 1.24 -1.73 5.23
C LEU A 185 2.12 -2.78 4.54
N ASN A 186 3.01 -3.40 5.30
CA ASN A 186 3.76 -4.57 4.82
C ASN A 186 2.94 -5.84 5.01
N PRO A 187 2.50 -6.52 3.94
CA PRO A 187 1.70 -7.75 4.04
C PRO A 187 2.48 -8.95 4.58
N ASN A 188 3.81 -8.85 4.62
CA ASN A 188 4.67 -9.89 5.20
C ASN A 188 4.79 -9.78 6.74
N SER A 189 4.20 -8.76 7.36
CA SER A 189 4.11 -8.67 8.82
C SER A 189 3.01 -9.60 9.32
N ALA A 190 3.39 -10.75 9.86
CA ALA A 190 2.45 -11.72 10.44
C ALA A 190 1.56 -11.05 11.49
N ALA A 191 2.14 -10.25 12.39
CA ALA A 191 1.39 -9.57 13.46
C ALA A 191 0.26 -8.69 12.93
N MET A 192 0.49 -7.96 11.82
CA MET A 192 -0.54 -7.10 11.22
C MET A 192 -1.60 -7.92 10.47
N MET A 193 -1.18 -8.95 9.73
CA MET A 193 -2.11 -9.79 8.99
C MET A 193 -2.99 -10.64 9.91
N ASP A 194 -2.44 -11.11 11.03
CA ASP A 194 -3.20 -11.87 12.03
C ASP A 194 -4.19 -10.97 12.77
N ALA A 195 -3.78 -9.75 13.11
CA ALA A 195 -4.68 -8.73 13.64
C ALA A 195 -5.86 -8.45 12.69
N PHE A 196 -5.59 -8.31 11.39
CA PHE A 196 -6.63 -8.11 10.37
C PHE A 196 -7.60 -9.30 10.28
N ARG A 197 -7.08 -10.52 10.22
CA ARG A 197 -7.91 -11.73 10.17
C ARG A 197 -8.77 -11.89 11.41
N ALA A 198 -8.18 -11.62 12.58
CA ALA A 198 -8.92 -11.64 13.86
C ALA A 198 -10.03 -10.59 13.87
N PHE A 199 -9.76 -9.38 13.39
CA PHE A 199 -10.76 -8.32 13.25
C PHE A 199 -11.92 -8.76 12.34
N CYS A 200 -11.62 -9.30 11.14
CA CYS A 200 -12.65 -9.78 10.22
C CYS A 200 -13.52 -10.88 10.84
N ALA A 201 -12.91 -11.82 11.57
CA ALA A 201 -13.65 -12.88 12.26
C ALA A 201 -14.57 -12.32 13.36
N LEU A 202 -14.07 -11.37 14.17
CA LEU A 202 -14.82 -10.75 15.26
C LEU A 202 -15.96 -9.85 14.75
N ASN A 203 -15.75 -9.23 13.59
CA ASN A 203 -16.68 -8.25 13.00
C ASN A 203 -17.68 -8.89 12.02
N GLY A 204 -17.74 -10.22 11.95
CA GLY A 204 -18.67 -10.96 11.08
C GLY A 204 -18.34 -10.88 9.58
N GLN A 205 -17.16 -10.39 9.22
CA GLN A 205 -16.69 -10.29 7.84
C GLN A 205 -16.01 -11.56 7.34
N ASP A 206 -15.79 -12.55 8.21
CA ASP A 206 -15.26 -13.87 7.89
C ASP A 206 -16.30 -14.95 8.27
N ALA A 207 -17.05 -15.42 7.29
CA ALA A 207 -18.13 -16.39 7.49
C ALA A 207 -17.60 -17.68 8.15
N ASN A 208 -18.15 -18.01 9.33
CA ASN A 208 -17.72 -19.15 10.13
C ASN A 208 -16.22 -19.16 10.50
N CYS A 209 -15.56 -18.00 10.49
CA CYS A 209 -14.13 -17.83 10.78
C CYS A 209 -13.23 -18.69 9.87
N GLN A 210 -13.65 -18.99 8.66
CA GLN A 210 -12.94 -19.93 7.77
C GLN A 210 -11.57 -19.41 7.33
N ALA A 211 -11.46 -18.13 6.98
CA ALA A 211 -10.19 -17.53 6.58
C ALA A 211 -9.21 -17.46 7.77
N TYR A 212 -9.72 -17.11 8.96
CA TYR A 212 -8.93 -17.10 10.19
C TYR A 212 -8.41 -18.50 10.53
N ILE A 213 -9.30 -19.50 10.58
CA ILE A 213 -8.94 -20.89 10.88
C ILE A 213 -7.92 -21.43 9.87
N ALA A 214 -8.12 -21.21 8.58
CA ALA A 214 -7.21 -21.68 7.54
C ALA A 214 -5.79 -21.04 7.66
N ALA A 215 -5.72 -19.76 8.02
CA ALA A 215 -4.45 -19.10 8.24
C ALA A 215 -3.71 -19.60 9.48
N MET A 216 -4.43 -19.81 10.60
CA MET A 216 -3.84 -20.22 11.88
C MET A 216 -3.54 -21.73 11.93
N ALA A 217 -4.30 -22.57 11.21
CA ALA A 217 -4.06 -24.02 11.17
C ALA A 217 -2.70 -24.42 10.59
N GLY A 218 -2.12 -23.56 9.74
CA GLY A 218 -0.76 -23.77 9.19
C GLY A 218 0.37 -23.56 10.22
N GLU A 219 0.11 -22.83 11.29
CA GLU A 219 1.10 -22.52 12.34
C GLU A 219 1.14 -23.58 13.46
N THR A 220 0.06 -24.34 13.64
CA THR A 220 -0.09 -25.31 14.75
C THR A 220 0.45 -26.71 14.46
N SER A 221 1.00 -26.99 13.30
CA SER A 221 1.45 -28.33 12.91
C SER A 221 2.97 -28.57 12.96
N ALA A 222 3.68 -27.96 13.92
CA ALA A 222 5.03 -28.41 14.26
C ALA A 222 5.04 -28.97 15.70
N PRO A 223 5.09 -30.30 15.91
CA PRO A 223 5.48 -30.84 17.20
C PRO A 223 6.93 -30.41 17.50
N PRO A 224 7.26 -30.03 18.74
CA PRO A 224 8.63 -29.68 19.09
C PRO A 224 9.46 -30.98 19.22
N ASP A 225 9.90 -31.55 18.15
CA ASP A 225 10.97 -32.55 18.09
C ASP A 225 10.92 -33.36 16.78
N ARG A 226 11.22 -32.68 15.68
CA ARG A 226 11.79 -33.38 14.53
C ARG A 226 12.81 -32.46 13.88
N ALA A 227 14.08 -32.91 13.86
CA ALA A 227 15.10 -32.30 13.03
C ALA A 227 14.52 -32.02 11.62
N PRO A 228 14.80 -30.86 11.02
CA PRO A 228 14.21 -30.51 9.75
C PRO A 228 14.65 -31.55 8.70
N ALA A 229 13.70 -32.36 8.27
CA ALA A 229 13.86 -33.03 6.99
C ALA A 229 14.10 -31.94 5.97
N ALA A 230 15.16 -32.05 5.18
CA ALA A 230 15.53 -31.08 4.16
C ALA A 230 14.28 -30.81 3.29
N SER A 231 13.61 -29.70 3.54
CA SER A 231 12.48 -29.25 2.73
C SER A 231 13.06 -28.91 1.36
N ALA A 232 12.51 -29.48 0.31
CA ALA A 232 12.84 -29.09 -1.05
C ALA A 232 12.79 -27.56 -1.13
N ALA A 233 13.83 -26.96 -1.69
CA ALA A 233 13.88 -25.50 -1.86
C ALA A 233 12.62 -25.06 -2.60
N PRO A 234 11.97 -23.97 -2.15
CA PRO A 234 10.76 -23.47 -2.82
C PRO A 234 11.09 -23.18 -4.29
N ASP A 235 10.15 -23.48 -5.19
CA ASP A 235 10.29 -23.11 -6.58
C ASP A 235 10.36 -21.61 -6.76
N LEU A 236 10.91 -21.13 -7.89
CA LEU A 236 11.13 -19.71 -8.13
C LEU A 236 9.84 -18.87 -7.98
N PRO A 237 8.67 -19.26 -8.54
CA PRO A 237 7.41 -18.54 -8.33
C PRO A 237 7.04 -18.41 -6.86
N SER A 238 7.10 -19.49 -6.09
CA SER A 238 6.77 -19.47 -4.65
C SER A 238 7.74 -18.64 -3.83
N ALA A 239 9.03 -18.64 -4.16
CA ALA A 239 10.04 -17.83 -3.50
C ALA A 239 9.84 -16.33 -3.78
N VAL A 240 9.47 -15.96 -5.01
CA VAL A 240 9.16 -14.57 -5.41
C VAL A 240 7.88 -14.09 -4.73
N ILE A 241 6.81 -14.87 -4.78
CA ILE A 241 5.52 -14.52 -4.15
C ILE A 241 5.67 -14.30 -2.62
N ARG A 242 6.55 -15.10 -1.98
CA ARG A 242 6.82 -15.00 -0.55
C ARG A 242 7.84 -13.92 -0.18
N GLY A 243 8.43 -13.23 -1.15
CA GLY A 243 9.48 -12.24 -0.91
C GLY A 243 10.78 -12.84 -0.35
N LEU A 244 11.04 -14.13 -0.59
CA LEU A 244 12.21 -14.86 -0.08
C LEU A 244 13.40 -14.69 -1.03
N ARG A 245 14.08 -13.54 -0.91
CA ARG A 245 15.18 -13.14 -1.80
C ARG A 245 16.23 -14.23 -2.00
N GLU A 246 16.77 -14.79 -0.92
CA GLU A 246 17.83 -15.79 -0.98
C GLU A 246 17.34 -17.09 -1.66
N SER A 247 16.13 -17.53 -1.33
CA SER A 247 15.49 -18.69 -1.95
C SER A 247 15.16 -18.44 -3.42
N ALA A 248 14.74 -17.23 -3.80
CA ALA A 248 14.49 -16.86 -5.20
C ALA A 248 15.78 -16.87 -6.03
N VAL A 249 16.87 -16.34 -5.48
CA VAL A 249 18.20 -16.38 -6.14
C VAL A 249 18.68 -17.80 -6.30
N GLN A 250 18.58 -18.64 -5.27
CA GLN A 250 18.97 -20.04 -5.33
C GLN A 250 18.12 -20.85 -6.33
N ALA A 251 16.80 -20.64 -6.33
CA ALA A 251 15.89 -21.30 -7.28
C ALA A 251 16.15 -20.86 -8.72
N ALA A 252 16.45 -19.58 -8.97
CA ALA A 252 16.82 -19.06 -10.27
C ALA A 252 18.17 -19.65 -10.76
N GLN A 253 19.15 -19.76 -9.86
CA GLN A 253 20.44 -20.38 -10.17
C GLN A 253 20.34 -21.90 -10.45
N ALA A 254 19.45 -22.59 -9.73
CA ALA A 254 19.22 -24.03 -9.90
C ALA A 254 18.50 -24.35 -11.22
N GLN A 255 17.73 -23.44 -11.79
CA GLN A 255 17.03 -23.63 -13.06
C GLN A 255 17.93 -23.53 -14.30
N GLY A 256 19.17 -23.04 -14.17
CA GLY A 256 20.21 -23.02 -15.18
C GLY A 256 19.80 -22.59 -16.61
N PRO A 257 20.71 -22.40 -17.54
CA PRO A 257 20.40 -21.96 -18.91
C PRO A 257 19.57 -22.94 -19.73
N ALA A 258 19.42 -24.22 -19.30
CA ALA A 258 18.63 -25.22 -20.00
C ALA A 258 17.10 -25.04 -19.90
N ALA A 259 16.58 -24.30 -18.87
CA ALA A 259 15.15 -24.03 -18.78
C ALA A 259 14.69 -22.96 -19.78
N GLN A 260 15.60 -22.14 -20.31
CA GLN A 260 15.33 -21.14 -21.34
C GLN A 260 15.04 -21.75 -22.73
N ALA A 261 15.40 -22.99 -22.95
CA ALA A 261 15.27 -23.66 -24.26
C ALA A 261 13.90 -24.33 -24.49
N VAL A 262 13.07 -24.51 -23.47
CA VAL A 262 11.80 -25.28 -23.56
C VAL A 262 10.55 -24.37 -23.64
N GLN A 263 10.64 -23.11 -23.33
CA GLN A 263 9.54 -22.14 -23.54
C GLN A 263 9.79 -21.29 -24.79
N GLY A 264 9.49 -21.93 -25.93
CA GLY A 264 9.50 -21.25 -27.23
C GLY A 264 8.55 -20.07 -27.27
N GLY A 265 9.11 -18.87 -27.50
CA GLY A 265 8.43 -17.70 -27.98
C GLY A 265 8.08 -16.67 -26.92
N HIS A 266 9.05 -15.93 -26.46
CA HIS A 266 9.18 -14.50 -26.21
C HIS A 266 10.38 -14.31 -25.27
N GLN A 267 11.54 -14.06 -25.86
CA GLN A 267 12.70 -13.59 -25.10
C GLN A 267 12.41 -12.16 -24.61
N ILE A 268 12.13 -12.01 -23.32
CA ILE A 268 12.28 -10.72 -22.65
C ILE A 268 13.76 -10.64 -22.24
N LEU A 269 14.53 -9.91 -23.03
CA LEU A 269 15.87 -9.47 -22.65
C LEU A 269 15.70 -8.45 -21.52
N VAL A 270 15.88 -8.90 -20.29
CA VAL A 270 15.97 -8.01 -19.14
C VAL A 270 17.30 -7.27 -19.24
N HIS A 271 17.24 -5.99 -19.54
CA HIS A 271 18.41 -5.12 -19.61
C HIS A 271 19.14 -5.12 -18.24
N PRO A 272 20.49 -5.10 -18.17
CA PRO A 272 21.25 -5.13 -16.93
C PRO A 272 20.86 -4.07 -15.90
N ALA A 273 20.38 -2.91 -16.35
CA ALA A 273 19.82 -1.86 -15.48
C ALA A 273 18.56 -2.32 -14.71
N ALA A 274 17.76 -3.22 -15.28
CA ALA A 274 16.57 -3.74 -14.60
C ALA A 274 16.92 -4.74 -13.48
N GLN A 275 18.09 -5.39 -13.56
CA GLN A 275 18.56 -6.26 -12.47
C GLN A 275 18.96 -5.44 -11.23
N HIS A 276 19.52 -4.25 -11.40
CA HIS A 276 19.79 -3.33 -10.29
C HIS A 276 18.49 -2.75 -9.70
N LEU A 277 17.48 -2.50 -10.53
CA LEU A 277 16.19 -1.98 -10.15
C LEU A 277 15.41 -2.97 -9.26
N LEU A 278 15.42 -4.26 -9.60
CA LEU A 278 14.83 -5.32 -8.77
C LEU A 278 15.45 -5.40 -7.36
N TYR A 279 16.71 -5.01 -7.21
CA TYR A 279 17.39 -4.94 -5.92
C TYR A 279 16.85 -3.83 -5.00
N HIS A 280 16.37 -2.72 -5.57
CA HIS A 280 15.86 -1.56 -4.83
C HIS A 280 14.35 -1.63 -4.58
N ILE A 281 13.58 -2.28 -5.47
CA ILE A 281 12.11 -2.41 -5.37
C ILE A 281 11.69 -3.19 -4.11
N HIS A 282 12.52 -4.09 -3.60
CA HIS A 282 12.19 -4.93 -2.44
C HIS A 282 11.99 -4.18 -1.11
N GLY A 283 12.50 -2.95 -0.99
CA GLY A 283 12.30 -2.09 0.17
C GLY A 283 11.08 -1.17 0.07
N LEU A 284 10.50 -1.01 -1.11
CA LEU A 284 9.54 0.04 -1.43
C LEU A 284 8.13 -0.48 -1.75
N LEU A 285 7.94 -1.80 -1.92
CA LEU A 285 6.63 -2.36 -2.21
C LEU A 285 5.79 -2.47 -0.92
N LYS A 286 4.75 -1.65 -0.83
CA LYS A 286 3.72 -1.72 0.20
C LYS A 286 2.42 -2.20 -0.43
N VAL A 287 1.57 -2.87 0.32
CA VAL A 287 0.26 -3.34 -0.16
C VAL A 287 -0.85 -2.52 0.47
N LEU A 288 -1.75 -2.02 -0.36
CA LEU A 288 -2.99 -1.40 0.07
C LEU A 288 -4.06 -2.50 0.20
N LEU A 289 -4.54 -2.75 1.40
CA LEU A 289 -5.64 -3.67 1.64
C LEU A 289 -6.95 -2.90 1.54
N SER A 290 -7.81 -3.28 0.60
CA SER A 290 -9.19 -2.80 0.56
C SER A 290 -10.05 -3.71 1.45
N LEU A 291 -10.77 -3.11 2.37
CA LEU A 291 -11.70 -3.80 3.26
C LEU A 291 -13.03 -4.06 2.56
N PRO A 292 -13.73 -5.18 2.88
CA PRO A 292 -15.05 -5.45 2.33
C PRO A 292 -16.01 -4.29 2.62
N ARG A 293 -16.84 -3.94 1.64
CA ARG A 293 -17.92 -2.97 1.84
C ARG A 293 -19.02 -3.65 2.65
N GLU A 294 -19.48 -3.03 3.70
CA GLU A 294 -20.79 -3.35 4.26
C GLU A 294 -21.85 -3.03 3.21
N ALA A 295 -22.74 -4.00 2.94
CA ALA A 295 -23.89 -3.85 2.05
C ALA A 295 -24.99 -3.01 2.70
#